data_8b328c5196c2bcccb3e9a2e0df7b5472
#
_entry.id   8b328c5196c2bcccb3e9a2e0df7b5472
#
_cell.length_a   1.000
_cell.length_b   1.000
_cell.length_c   1.000
_cell.angle_alpha   90.00
_cell.angle_beta   90.00
_cell.angle_gamma   90.00
#
_symmetry.space_group_name_H-M   'P 1'
#
loop_
_entity.id
_entity.type
_entity.pdbx_description
1 polymer ?
#
loop_
_entity_poly.entity_id
_entity_poly.type
_entity_poly.pdbx_seq_one_letter_code
_entity_poly.pdbx_strand_id
1 'polypeptide(L)'
;VLWYGPGAEPDSIWWSNSHRGAGTFTTTTETVTSDAFKPFAGDFNGDGFGDVYWYSTTATDRIWWGAAERSFASTRKVNATMPSGINASFKPFPGDFDGDGTTDIFWYAPGSVAAEVDRIAWYTKNKSFVLKNARANGTYARPVTGDFDGDSADDILWYNPGTGNDPLWYGRLK
;
A
#
# COMPACT_ATOMS: atom_id res chain seq x y z
N VAL A 1 -1.11 -2.00 -14.76
CA VAL A 1 -2.37 -2.25 -14.03
C VAL A 1 -2.42 -3.70 -13.63
N LEU A 2 -2.71 -3.98 -12.36
CA LEU A 2 -3.00 -5.33 -11.86
C LEU A 2 -4.53 -5.52 -11.82
N TRP A 3 -5.00 -6.57 -12.48
CA TRP A 3 -6.37 -7.06 -12.41
C TRP A 3 -6.38 -8.29 -11.52
N TYR A 4 -6.91 -8.15 -10.32
CA TYR A 4 -7.01 -9.22 -9.35
C TYR A 4 -8.39 -9.85 -9.36
N GLY A 5 -8.44 -11.16 -9.65
CA GLY A 5 -9.63 -11.99 -9.56
C GLY A 5 -9.59 -12.85 -8.29
N PRO A 6 -10.35 -12.50 -7.22
CA PRO A 6 -10.29 -13.27 -5.98
C PRO A 6 -10.63 -14.75 -6.19
N GLY A 7 -9.87 -15.64 -5.56
CA GLY A 7 -10.11 -17.08 -5.61
C GLY A 7 -9.37 -17.80 -6.74
N ALA A 8 -10.08 -18.58 -7.54
CA ALA A 8 -9.51 -19.38 -8.64
C ALA A 8 -9.47 -18.64 -9.99
N GLU A 9 -9.99 -17.42 -10.05
CA GLU A 9 -9.96 -16.63 -11.27
C GLU A 9 -8.53 -16.20 -11.59
N PRO A 10 -8.15 -16.17 -12.88
CA PRO A 10 -6.80 -15.76 -13.27
C PRO A 10 -6.59 -14.26 -13.03
N ASP A 11 -5.47 -13.94 -12.41
CA ASP A 11 -5.00 -12.57 -12.27
C ASP A 11 -4.25 -12.15 -13.53
N SER A 12 -4.34 -10.88 -13.91
CA SER A 12 -3.57 -10.38 -15.04
C SER A 12 -2.88 -9.06 -14.73
N ILE A 13 -1.68 -8.91 -15.26
CA ILE A 13 -0.91 -7.68 -15.18
C ILE A 13 -0.76 -7.11 -16.57
N TRP A 14 -1.17 -5.87 -16.72
CA TRP A 14 -1.03 -5.10 -17.94
C TRP A 14 0.13 -4.14 -17.79
N TRP A 15 1.19 -4.42 -18.50
CA TRP A 15 2.42 -3.62 -18.52
C TRP A 15 2.28 -2.51 -19.54
N SER A 16 2.46 -1.26 -19.12
CA SER A 16 2.42 -0.12 -20.04
C SER A 16 3.61 -0.15 -21.01
N ASN A 17 3.37 0.29 -22.24
CA ASN A 17 4.42 0.54 -23.20
C ASN A 17 4.95 1.97 -23.07
N SER A 18 6.20 2.20 -23.50
CA SER A 18 6.90 3.48 -23.34
C SER A 18 6.31 4.65 -24.17
N HIS A 19 5.31 4.38 -25.02
CA HIS A 19 4.72 5.39 -25.89
C HIS A 19 3.31 5.77 -25.43
N ARG A 20 3.12 7.05 -25.11
CA ARG A 20 1.77 7.60 -24.87
C ARG A 20 0.93 7.48 -26.15
N GLY A 21 -0.26 6.93 -26.05
CA GLY A 21 -1.24 6.88 -27.14
C GLY A 21 -1.31 5.57 -27.93
N ALA A 22 -0.42 4.61 -27.71
CA ALA A 22 -0.47 3.36 -28.44
C ALA A 22 -1.59 2.39 -28.00
N GLY A 23 -2.19 2.60 -26.82
CA GLY A 23 -3.27 1.75 -26.29
C GLY A 23 -2.91 0.28 -26.13
N THR A 24 -1.63 -0.05 -26.26
CA THR A 24 -1.16 -1.43 -26.22
C THR A 24 -0.48 -1.73 -24.88
N PHE A 25 -0.94 -2.79 -24.26
CA PHE A 25 -0.31 -3.36 -23.07
C PHE A 25 0.25 -4.73 -23.41
N THR A 26 1.40 -5.07 -22.83
CA THR A 26 1.83 -6.46 -22.73
C THR A 26 1.16 -7.06 -21.51
N THR A 27 0.59 -8.24 -21.63
CA THR A 27 -0.11 -8.89 -20.53
C THR A 27 0.65 -10.13 -20.06
N THR A 28 0.68 -10.31 -18.75
CA THR A 28 1.11 -11.57 -18.12
C THR A 28 -0.01 -12.08 -17.22
N THR A 29 -0.16 -13.40 -17.18
CA THR A 29 -1.12 -14.05 -16.29
C THR A 29 -0.39 -14.51 -15.03
N GLU A 30 -0.98 -14.22 -13.89
CA GLU A 30 -0.53 -14.67 -12.58
C GLU A 30 -1.68 -15.41 -11.90
N THR A 31 -1.39 -16.18 -10.88
CA THR A 31 -2.44 -16.85 -10.10
C THR A 31 -2.14 -16.69 -8.61
N VAL A 32 -3.05 -16.01 -7.92
CA VAL A 32 -3.10 -15.95 -6.47
C VAL A 32 -4.32 -16.71 -6.01
N THR A 33 -4.13 -17.96 -5.63
CA THR A 33 -5.21 -18.94 -5.39
C THR A 33 -6.06 -18.69 -4.13
N SER A 34 -5.94 -17.52 -3.50
CA SER A 34 -6.68 -17.22 -2.27
C SER A 34 -7.47 -15.92 -2.43
N ASP A 35 -8.74 -15.97 -2.08
CA ASP A 35 -9.63 -14.82 -1.96
C ASP A 35 -9.39 -13.96 -0.70
N ALA A 36 -8.48 -14.41 0.17
CA ALA A 36 -8.15 -13.74 1.42
C ALA A 36 -7.26 -12.49 1.26
N PHE A 37 -6.69 -12.26 0.08
CA PHE A 37 -5.77 -11.17 -0.14
C PHE A 37 -6.44 -9.89 -0.66
N LYS A 38 -5.91 -8.75 -0.21
CA LYS A 38 -6.20 -7.41 -0.72
C LYS A 38 -4.90 -6.82 -1.24
N PRO A 39 -4.71 -6.73 -2.56
CA PRO A 39 -3.50 -6.18 -3.13
C PRO A 39 -3.50 -4.65 -3.08
N PHE A 40 -2.34 -4.07 -2.88
CA PHE A 40 -2.07 -2.66 -3.14
C PHE A 40 -0.66 -2.49 -3.71
N ALA A 41 -0.49 -1.47 -4.54
CA ALA A 41 0.76 -1.23 -5.23
C ALA A 41 1.54 -0.10 -4.58
N GLY A 42 2.86 -0.16 -4.67
CA GLY A 42 3.80 0.86 -4.22
C GLY A 42 5.20 0.49 -4.64
N ASP A 43 6.16 1.35 -4.43
CA ASP A 43 7.59 1.06 -4.52
C ASP A 43 8.14 0.94 -3.09
N PHE A 44 8.01 -0.25 -2.49
CA PHE A 44 8.35 -0.46 -1.07
C PHE A 44 9.85 -0.60 -0.81
N ASN A 45 10.66 -0.58 -1.87
CA ASN A 45 12.12 -0.65 -1.74
C ASN A 45 12.84 0.53 -2.42
N GLY A 46 12.12 1.46 -3.03
CA GLY A 46 12.66 2.66 -3.65
C GLY A 46 13.57 2.38 -4.85
N ASP A 47 13.33 1.30 -5.61
CA ASP A 47 14.12 0.94 -6.78
C ASP A 47 13.55 1.49 -8.10
N GLY A 48 12.41 2.17 -8.03
CA GLY A 48 11.72 2.77 -9.17
C GLY A 48 10.78 1.82 -9.89
N PHE A 49 10.61 0.59 -9.43
CA PHE A 49 9.66 -0.38 -9.97
C PHE A 49 8.51 -0.61 -9.00
N GLY A 50 7.28 -0.62 -9.52
CA GLY A 50 6.11 -0.87 -8.68
C GLY A 50 6.07 -2.31 -8.17
N ASP A 51 5.93 -2.46 -6.87
CA ASP A 51 5.76 -3.71 -6.15
C ASP A 51 4.27 -3.98 -5.90
N VAL A 52 3.93 -5.19 -5.48
CA VAL A 52 2.58 -5.53 -5.00
C VAL A 52 2.66 -6.12 -3.61
N TYR A 53 2.02 -5.46 -2.66
CA TYR A 53 1.80 -6.00 -1.33
C TYR A 53 0.45 -6.72 -1.28
N TRP A 54 0.46 -7.96 -0.86
CA TRP A 54 -0.71 -8.83 -0.70
C TRP A 54 -1.05 -8.94 0.80
N TYR A 55 -1.94 -8.09 1.25
CA TYR A 55 -2.40 -8.07 2.63
C TYR A 55 -3.50 -9.10 2.86
N SER A 56 -3.41 -9.83 3.97
CA SER A 56 -4.45 -10.76 4.41
C SER A 56 -4.68 -10.67 5.92
N THR A 57 -5.93 -10.82 6.34
CA THR A 57 -6.30 -10.93 7.75
C THR A 57 -6.27 -12.37 8.26
N THR A 58 -6.10 -13.36 7.39
CA THR A 58 -6.22 -14.79 7.68
C THR A 58 -5.04 -15.63 7.20
N ALA A 59 -4.22 -15.10 6.29
CA ALA A 59 -3.04 -15.75 5.74
C ALA A 59 -1.79 -14.90 5.95
N THR A 60 -0.62 -15.48 5.75
CA THR A 60 0.63 -14.73 5.77
C THR A 60 0.68 -13.76 4.60
N ASP A 61 0.94 -12.49 4.89
CA ASP A 61 1.14 -11.45 3.88
C ASP A 61 2.26 -11.81 2.92
N ARG A 62 2.20 -11.28 1.72
CA ARG A 62 3.23 -11.46 0.70
C ARG A 62 3.60 -10.13 0.08
N ILE A 63 4.81 -10.05 -0.42
CA ILE A 63 5.24 -8.96 -1.27
C ILE A 63 5.87 -9.53 -2.54
N TRP A 64 5.50 -8.94 -3.67
CA TRP A 64 6.06 -9.23 -4.96
C TRP A 64 6.87 -8.02 -5.42
N TRP A 65 8.17 -8.20 -5.48
CA TRP A 65 9.09 -7.15 -5.88
C TRP A 65 9.09 -6.97 -7.39
N GLY A 66 8.79 -5.77 -7.84
CA GLY A 66 8.86 -5.37 -9.24
C GLY A 66 10.29 -5.35 -9.78
N ALA A 67 10.42 -5.26 -11.08
CA ALA A 67 11.69 -5.09 -11.76
C ALA A 67 11.50 -4.76 -13.25
N ALA A 68 12.61 -4.42 -13.92
CA ALA A 68 12.60 -4.00 -15.33
C ALA A 68 12.06 -5.04 -16.31
N GLU A 69 12.10 -6.32 -15.97
CA GLU A 69 11.72 -7.43 -16.87
C GLU A 69 10.22 -7.57 -17.10
N ARG A 70 9.40 -6.70 -16.53
CA ARG A 70 7.93 -6.75 -16.64
C ARG A 70 7.35 -8.10 -16.25
N SER A 71 7.86 -8.65 -15.16
CA SER A 71 7.41 -9.92 -14.59
C SER A 71 7.67 -9.96 -13.09
N PHE A 72 6.90 -10.78 -12.38
CA PHE A 72 7.19 -11.13 -10.99
C PHE A 72 7.78 -12.54 -10.94
N ALA A 73 9.10 -12.65 -11.02
CA ALA A 73 9.79 -13.94 -10.89
C ALA A 73 9.52 -14.56 -9.52
N SER A 74 9.47 -15.91 -9.46
CA SER A 74 9.18 -16.62 -8.20
C SER A 74 10.15 -16.28 -7.07
N THR A 75 11.40 -15.98 -7.39
CA THR A 75 12.44 -15.56 -6.43
C THR A 75 12.19 -14.17 -5.82
N ARG A 76 11.31 -13.37 -6.44
CA ARG A 76 10.90 -12.05 -5.96
C ARG A 76 9.54 -12.05 -5.26
N LYS A 77 8.85 -13.18 -5.21
CA LYS A 77 7.60 -13.39 -4.49
C LYS A 77 7.91 -13.98 -3.12
N VAL A 78 7.89 -13.14 -2.09
CA VAL A 78 8.31 -13.54 -0.74
C VAL A 78 7.19 -13.29 0.27
N ASN A 79 7.26 -13.98 1.40
CA ASN A 79 6.41 -13.64 2.52
C ASN A 79 6.81 -12.26 3.05
N ALA A 80 5.82 -11.43 3.30
CA ALA A 80 6.02 -10.15 3.97
C ALA A 80 5.91 -10.35 5.48
N THR A 81 6.75 -9.63 6.22
CA THR A 81 6.62 -9.59 7.68
C THR A 81 5.57 -8.55 8.03
N MET A 82 4.45 -9.00 8.60
CA MET A 82 3.46 -8.08 9.16
C MET A 82 4.05 -7.38 10.38
N PRO A 83 3.88 -6.06 10.51
CA PRO A 83 4.33 -5.34 11.70
C PRO A 83 3.69 -5.89 12.97
N SER A 84 4.48 -6.09 14.02
CA SER A 84 3.99 -6.60 15.30
C SER A 84 2.87 -5.72 15.87
N GLY A 85 1.75 -6.35 16.26
CA GLY A 85 0.57 -5.67 16.83
C GLY A 85 -0.37 -5.07 15.78
N ILE A 86 -0.16 -5.32 14.48
CA ILE A 86 -1.18 -5.14 13.46
C ILE A 86 -2.05 -6.40 13.40
N ASN A 87 -3.35 -6.23 13.30
CA ASN A 87 -4.33 -7.33 13.26
C ASN A 87 -5.46 -7.00 12.26
N ALA A 88 -6.48 -7.85 12.18
CA ALA A 88 -7.58 -7.74 11.22
C ALA A 88 -8.43 -6.47 11.33
N SER A 89 -8.35 -5.71 12.44
CA SER A 89 -9.06 -4.44 12.59
C SER A 89 -8.40 -3.30 11.82
N PHE A 90 -7.11 -3.41 11.52
CA PHE A 90 -6.38 -2.38 10.79
C PHE A 90 -6.68 -2.41 9.28
N LYS A 91 -6.68 -1.22 8.69
CA LYS A 91 -6.81 -1.00 7.26
C LYS A 91 -5.53 -0.35 6.75
N PRO A 92 -4.83 -0.96 5.77
CA PRO A 92 -3.62 -0.39 5.19
C PRO A 92 -3.94 0.71 4.16
N PHE A 93 -3.15 1.77 4.20
CA PHE A 93 -3.13 2.84 3.21
C PHE A 93 -1.67 3.11 2.82
N PRO A 94 -1.28 2.82 1.57
CA PRO A 94 0.07 3.07 1.10
C PRO A 94 0.28 4.56 0.77
N GLY A 95 1.49 5.05 0.93
CA GLY A 95 1.94 6.40 0.56
C GLY A 95 3.39 6.60 0.95
N ASP A 96 4.09 7.51 0.27
CA ASP A 96 5.44 7.95 0.65
C ASP A 96 5.31 9.15 1.62
N PHE A 97 5.04 8.86 2.91
CA PHE A 97 4.71 9.91 3.88
C PHE A 97 5.91 10.70 4.40
N ASP A 98 7.14 10.33 4.06
CA ASP A 98 8.34 11.07 4.44
C ASP A 98 9.18 11.55 3.24
N GLY A 99 8.70 11.33 2.01
CA GLY A 99 9.31 11.84 0.79
C GLY A 99 10.66 11.21 0.44
N ASP A 100 10.95 10.00 0.96
CA ASP A 100 12.25 9.36 0.75
C ASP A 100 12.31 8.49 -0.52
N GLY A 101 11.18 8.40 -1.24
CA GLY A 101 11.02 7.63 -2.46
C GLY A 101 10.70 6.16 -2.21
N THR A 102 10.43 5.75 -0.97
CA THR A 102 9.89 4.43 -0.65
C THR A 102 8.43 4.54 -0.24
N THR A 103 7.61 3.59 -0.68
CA THR A 103 6.22 3.55 -0.24
C THR A 103 6.12 2.98 1.16
N ASP A 104 5.52 3.75 2.05
CA ASP A 104 5.20 3.38 3.42
C ASP A 104 3.79 2.81 3.53
N ILE A 105 3.42 2.29 4.70
CA ILE A 105 2.05 1.86 4.98
C ILE A 105 1.52 2.52 6.24
N PHE A 106 0.49 3.35 6.10
CA PHE A 106 -0.31 3.81 7.22
C PHE A 106 -1.35 2.75 7.58
N TRP A 107 -1.28 2.23 8.79
CA TRP A 107 -2.19 1.23 9.36
C TRP A 107 -3.25 1.94 10.19
N TYR A 108 -4.41 2.14 9.63
CA TYR A 108 -5.54 2.78 10.28
C TYR A 108 -6.36 1.78 11.08
N ALA A 109 -6.56 2.06 12.36
CA ALA A 109 -7.46 1.32 13.26
C ALA A 109 -8.78 2.08 13.46
N PRO A 110 -9.82 1.82 12.64
CA PRO A 110 -11.08 2.54 12.78
C PRO A 110 -11.79 2.14 14.07
N GLY A 111 -12.05 3.12 14.94
CA GLY A 111 -12.79 2.92 16.18
C GLY A 111 -12.14 3.58 17.38
N SER A 112 -12.91 3.71 18.45
CA SER A 112 -12.50 4.41 19.66
C SER A 112 -11.96 3.50 20.77
N VAL A 113 -11.46 2.32 20.45
CA VAL A 113 -10.85 1.47 21.48
C VAL A 113 -9.48 2.05 21.83
N ALA A 114 -9.36 2.55 23.04
CA ALA A 114 -8.15 3.20 23.55
C ALA A 114 -6.87 2.34 23.49
N ALA A 115 -7.00 1.07 23.13
CA ALA A 115 -5.90 0.11 23.00
C ALA A 115 -5.31 0.01 21.58
N GLU A 116 -6.02 0.46 20.55
CA GLU A 116 -5.55 0.41 19.16
C GLU A 116 -5.16 1.81 18.70
N VAL A 117 -3.87 2.01 18.52
CA VAL A 117 -3.27 3.26 18.02
C VAL A 117 -2.93 3.05 16.55
N ASP A 118 -3.34 3.97 15.70
CA ASP A 118 -2.89 3.98 14.31
C ASP A 118 -1.37 3.93 14.24
N ARG A 119 -0.84 3.32 13.20
CA ARG A 119 0.61 3.11 13.05
C ARG A 119 1.06 3.44 11.64
N ILE A 120 2.31 3.84 11.52
CA ILE A 120 3.00 3.93 10.23
C ILE A 120 4.16 2.94 10.23
N ALA A 121 4.24 2.11 9.19
CA ALA A 121 5.40 1.32 8.86
C ALA A 121 6.21 2.09 7.82
N TRP A 122 7.30 2.71 8.25
CA TRP A 122 8.25 3.43 7.40
C TRP A 122 9.15 2.42 6.71
N TYR A 123 8.96 2.23 5.43
CA TYR A 123 9.77 1.32 4.64
C TYR A 123 11.13 1.92 4.29
N THR A 124 12.05 1.10 3.88
CA THR A 124 13.42 1.51 3.55
C THR A 124 13.92 0.77 2.32
N LYS A 125 14.89 1.34 1.62
CA LYS A 125 15.55 0.73 0.45
C LYS A 125 16.17 -0.65 0.71
N ASN A 126 16.35 -1.02 1.98
CA ASN A 126 16.84 -2.34 2.37
C ASN A 126 15.72 -3.39 2.53
N LYS A 127 14.51 -3.12 2.05
CA LYS A 127 13.34 -4.02 2.17
C LYS A 127 12.97 -4.35 3.61
N SER A 128 13.20 -3.40 4.52
CA SER A 128 12.83 -3.44 5.92
C SER A 128 11.92 -2.27 6.25
N PHE A 129 11.34 -2.26 7.45
CA PHE A 129 10.55 -1.12 7.92
C PHE A 129 10.78 -0.83 9.40
N VAL A 130 10.47 0.40 9.80
CA VAL A 130 10.41 0.84 11.21
C VAL A 130 8.97 1.20 11.54
N LEU A 131 8.36 0.50 12.51
CA LEU A 131 6.99 0.78 12.93
C LEU A 131 6.97 1.89 13.98
N LYS A 132 6.13 2.90 13.75
CA LYS A 132 5.86 3.99 14.70
C LYS A 132 4.37 4.11 14.97
N ASN A 133 4.03 4.56 16.17
CA ASN A 133 2.66 4.94 16.48
C ASN A 133 2.33 6.24 15.76
N ALA A 134 1.19 6.24 15.07
CA ALA A 134 0.52 7.43 14.60
C ALA A 134 -0.83 7.51 15.31
N ARG A 135 -1.28 8.69 15.67
CA ARG A 135 -2.53 8.84 16.39
C ARG A 135 -3.53 9.63 15.57
N ALA A 136 -4.55 8.95 15.06
CA ALA A 136 -5.72 9.61 14.53
C ALA A 136 -6.62 10.06 15.70
N ASN A 137 -7.07 11.30 15.65
CA ASN A 137 -8.04 11.81 16.61
C ASN A 137 -9.45 11.62 16.03
N GLY A 138 -10.15 10.59 16.47
CA GLY A 138 -11.55 10.37 16.13
C GLY A 138 -11.83 9.15 15.25
N THR A 139 -13.10 8.96 14.91
CA THR A 139 -13.60 7.90 14.01
C THR A 139 -13.84 8.50 12.63
N TYR A 140 -12.79 8.65 11.84
CA TYR A 140 -12.93 9.07 10.45
C TYR A 140 -13.27 7.88 9.56
N ALA A 141 -14.15 8.09 8.58
CA ALA A 141 -14.66 6.97 7.81
C ALA A 141 -13.70 6.50 6.72
N ARG A 142 -12.93 7.41 6.10
CA ARG A 142 -12.15 7.12 4.89
C ARG A 142 -10.92 8.00 4.77
N PRO A 143 -9.73 7.52 5.14
CA PRO A 143 -8.50 8.20 4.77
C PRO A 143 -8.24 8.04 3.27
N VAL A 144 -7.69 9.08 2.66
CA VAL A 144 -7.21 9.13 1.27
C VAL A 144 -5.80 9.66 1.32
N THR A 145 -4.87 8.96 0.67
CA THR A 145 -3.45 9.33 0.64
C THR A 145 -3.07 9.97 -0.69
N GLY A 146 -2.14 10.89 -0.69
CA GLY A 146 -1.59 11.57 -1.85
C GLY A 146 -0.89 12.87 -1.45
N ASP A 147 0.02 13.33 -2.28
CA ASP A 147 0.72 14.61 -2.13
C ASP A 147 -0.24 15.76 -2.51
N PHE A 148 -0.93 16.36 -1.53
CA PHE A 148 -1.93 17.39 -1.75
C PHE A 148 -1.36 18.81 -1.74
N ASP A 149 -0.15 19.03 -1.21
CA ASP A 149 0.50 20.33 -1.20
C ASP A 149 1.69 20.45 -2.16
N GLY A 150 2.11 19.35 -2.79
CA GLY A 150 3.15 19.33 -3.83
C GLY A 150 4.57 19.30 -3.28
N ASP A 151 4.75 18.89 -2.03
CA ASP A 151 6.07 18.87 -1.38
C ASP A 151 6.82 17.55 -1.61
N SER A 152 6.21 16.57 -2.28
CA SER A 152 6.70 15.23 -2.58
C SER A 152 6.60 14.22 -1.42
N ALA A 153 6.03 14.59 -0.29
CA ALA A 153 5.60 13.64 0.72
C ALA A 153 4.07 13.43 0.62
N ASP A 154 3.62 12.18 0.70
CA ASP A 154 2.19 11.91 0.69
C ASP A 154 1.53 12.36 2.00
N ASP A 155 0.35 12.95 1.87
CA ASP A 155 -0.50 13.42 2.94
C ASP A 155 -1.64 12.44 3.22
N ILE A 156 -2.39 12.68 4.30
CA ILE A 156 -3.59 11.93 4.63
C ILE A 156 -4.78 12.89 4.79
N LEU A 157 -5.70 12.87 3.81
CA LEU A 157 -6.99 13.51 3.91
C LEU A 157 -7.97 12.59 4.63
N TRP A 158 -8.52 13.07 5.74
CA TRP A 158 -9.53 12.37 6.52
C TRP A 158 -10.93 12.77 6.08
N TYR A 159 -11.52 12.03 5.15
CA TYR A 159 -12.87 12.30 4.69
C TYR A 159 -13.91 11.80 5.70
N ASN A 160 -14.72 12.71 6.20
CA ASN A 160 -15.80 12.43 7.14
C ASN A 160 -17.15 12.79 6.48
N PRO A 161 -17.93 11.81 6.00
CA PRO A 161 -19.19 12.09 5.32
C PRO A 161 -20.16 12.87 6.21
N GLY A 162 -20.68 14.00 5.70
CA GLY A 162 -21.66 14.83 6.41
C GLY A 162 -21.18 16.27 6.59
N THR A 163 -21.57 16.89 7.71
CA THR A 163 -21.24 18.30 8.03
C THR A 163 -19.97 18.45 8.90
N GLY A 164 -19.24 17.38 9.11
CA GLY A 164 -17.98 17.41 9.86
C GLY A 164 -16.84 18.03 9.06
N ASN A 165 -15.76 18.39 9.76
CA ASN A 165 -14.53 18.83 9.09
C ASN A 165 -13.78 17.63 8.53
N ASP A 166 -13.15 17.84 7.37
CA ASP A 166 -12.25 16.90 6.72
C ASP A 166 -10.80 17.37 6.96
N PRO A 167 -10.13 16.93 8.03
CA PRO A 167 -8.76 17.37 8.29
C PRO A 167 -7.78 16.75 7.31
N LEU A 168 -6.77 17.54 6.93
CA LEU A 168 -5.63 17.12 6.15
C LEU A 168 -4.40 17.06 7.04
N TRP A 169 -3.73 15.92 7.04
CA TRP A 169 -2.45 15.72 7.73
C TRP A 169 -1.34 15.70 6.71
N TYR A 170 -0.43 16.65 6.84
CA TYR A 170 0.70 16.77 5.94
C TYR A 170 1.79 15.75 6.27
N GLY A 171 2.27 15.07 5.25
CA GLY A 171 3.53 14.35 5.28
C GLY A 171 4.69 15.28 5.63
N ARG A 172 5.86 14.75 5.87
CA ARG A 172 7.05 15.54 6.16
C ARG A 172 8.28 14.93 5.53
N LEU A 173 8.95 15.73 4.74
CA LEU A 173 10.28 15.41 4.24
C LEU A 173 11.24 15.13 5.41
N LYS A 174 12.07 14.10 5.28
CA LYS A 174 13.16 13.78 6.21
C LYS A 174 14.31 14.75 6.06
#